data_86434c7197553482d335ea30fd344e2b
#
_entry.id   86434c7197553482d335ea30fd344e2b
#
_cell.length_a   1.000
_cell.length_b   1.000
_cell.length_c   1.000
_cell.angle_alpha   90.00
_cell.angle_beta   90.00
_cell.angle_gamma   90.00
#
_symmetry.space_group_name_H-M   'P 1'
#
loop_
_entity.id
_entity.type
_entity.pdbx_description
1 polymer ?
#
loop_
_entity_poly.entity_id
_entity_poly.type
_entity_poly.pdbx_seq_one_letter_code
_entity_poly.pdbx_strand_id
1 'polypeptide(L)'
;MIEEIRSLVDEKVNELDGVVGLRQTDQGVAPYLFQKGDDITKLVLEPRYPMAQVTSQLQKRFREADFGVVARGCDTRALFEMTKRLQIYPDKLFIIGISCTAEQAEICYCADPVPNIEDWPRSEVLGDPVPGAQPNPLVFEHENLSWDERWKFWQQQFVKCIKCYGCRDICPVCFCEACALEDPMWVEPGLLAPDFPTFHLIQAMHMTTRRIACRQ
;
A
#
# COMPACT_ATOMS: atom_id res chain seq x y z
N MET A 1 22.14 5.48 -1.57
CA MET A 1 20.75 5.06 -1.84
C MET A 1 19.84 6.17 -2.36
N ILE A 2 19.51 7.27 -1.64
CA ILE A 2 18.57 8.29 -2.16
C ILE A 2 19.06 8.94 -3.47
N GLU A 3 20.35 9.21 -3.59
CA GLU A 3 20.91 9.81 -4.80
C GLU A 3 20.90 8.85 -6.00
N GLU A 4 21.06 7.56 -5.77
CA GLU A 4 20.94 6.52 -6.81
C GLU A 4 19.49 6.44 -7.31
N ILE A 5 18.53 6.49 -6.38
CA ILE A 5 17.10 6.51 -6.72
C ILE A 5 16.76 7.77 -7.51
N ARG A 6 17.26 8.93 -7.09
CA ARG A 6 17.06 10.20 -7.80
C ARG A 6 17.66 10.15 -9.21
N SER A 7 18.86 9.60 -9.34
CA SER A 7 19.51 9.43 -10.65
C SER A 7 18.71 8.52 -11.58
N LEU A 8 18.20 7.40 -11.07
CA LEU A 8 17.38 6.50 -11.85
C LEU A 8 16.02 7.13 -12.20
N VAL A 9 15.40 7.86 -11.29
CA VAL A 9 14.16 8.60 -11.58
C VAL A 9 14.39 9.64 -12.65
N ASP A 10 15.49 10.40 -12.59
CA ASP A 10 15.87 11.42 -13.60
C ASP A 10 16.10 10.80 -14.99
N GLU A 11 16.67 9.60 -15.03
CA GLU A 11 16.79 8.83 -16.27
C GLU A 11 15.38 8.43 -16.78
N LYS A 12 14.58 7.82 -15.94
CA LYS A 12 13.29 7.25 -16.35
C LYS A 12 12.23 8.28 -16.70
N VAL A 13 12.24 9.48 -16.14
CA VAL A 13 11.31 10.56 -16.58
C VAL A 13 11.58 11.05 -18.00
N ASN A 14 12.73 10.71 -18.61
CA ASN A 14 13.01 10.99 -20.01
C ASN A 14 12.52 9.89 -20.96
N GLU A 15 12.24 8.69 -20.45
CA GLU A 15 11.78 7.50 -21.20
C GLU A 15 10.29 7.25 -21.05
N LEU A 16 9.71 7.67 -19.91
CA LEU A 16 8.33 7.41 -19.51
C LEU A 16 7.51 8.71 -19.48
N ASP A 17 6.20 8.59 -19.41
CA ASP A 17 5.28 9.72 -19.24
C ASP A 17 5.38 10.35 -17.83
N GLY A 18 6.04 9.68 -16.91
CA GLY A 18 6.40 10.15 -15.59
C GLY A 18 6.65 9.03 -14.59
N VAL A 19 7.25 9.38 -13.44
CA VAL A 19 7.55 8.45 -12.36
C VAL A 19 6.82 8.89 -11.08
N VAL A 20 6.01 8.00 -10.54
CA VAL A 20 5.29 8.22 -9.28
C VAL A 20 6.25 8.05 -8.10
N GLY A 21 6.35 9.07 -7.26
CA GLY A 21 7.17 9.08 -6.06
C GLY A 21 6.57 9.98 -4.99
N LEU A 22 7.31 10.24 -3.93
CA LEU A 22 6.94 11.22 -2.91
C LEU A 22 7.75 12.49 -3.10
N ARG A 23 7.08 13.63 -3.05
CA ARG A 23 7.70 14.94 -3.17
C ARG A 23 7.58 15.74 -1.89
N GLN A 24 8.70 16.32 -1.46
CA GLN A 24 8.71 17.34 -0.42
C GLN A 24 8.15 18.66 -0.97
N THR A 25 7.18 19.22 -0.27
CA THR A 25 6.58 20.52 -0.54
C THR A 25 6.65 21.41 0.70
N ASP A 26 6.30 22.67 0.57
CA ASP A 26 6.23 23.61 1.70
C ASP A 26 5.14 23.24 2.73
N GLN A 27 4.15 22.45 2.31
CA GLN A 27 3.04 21.97 3.14
C GLN A 27 3.24 20.55 3.70
N GLY A 28 4.36 19.90 3.37
CA GLY A 28 4.65 18.53 3.77
C GLY A 28 5.00 17.64 2.59
N VAL A 29 4.86 16.32 2.76
CA VAL A 29 5.16 15.31 1.76
C VAL A 29 3.87 14.78 1.13
N ALA A 30 3.85 14.66 -0.19
CA ALA A 30 2.71 14.13 -0.94
C ALA A 30 3.16 13.25 -2.10
N PRO A 31 2.31 12.28 -2.54
CA PRO A 31 2.50 11.60 -3.82
C PRO A 31 2.55 12.60 -4.97
N TYR A 32 3.47 12.37 -5.88
CA TYR A 32 3.70 13.25 -7.02
C TYR A 32 4.12 12.44 -8.24
N LEU A 33 3.70 12.88 -9.41
CA LEU A 33 4.16 12.35 -10.69
C LEU A 33 5.31 13.23 -11.20
N PHE A 34 6.54 12.76 -11.03
CA PHE A 34 7.73 13.42 -11.57
C PHE A 34 7.75 13.27 -13.08
N GLN A 35 7.92 14.36 -13.77
CA GLN A 35 7.99 14.42 -15.23
C GLN A 35 9.29 15.12 -15.66
N LYS A 36 9.58 15.05 -16.94
CA LYS A 36 10.76 15.71 -17.52
C LYS A 36 10.79 17.20 -17.21
N GLY A 37 11.89 17.64 -16.59
CA GLY A 37 12.11 19.04 -16.19
C GLY A 37 11.70 19.35 -14.74
N ASP A 38 11.14 18.38 -14.01
CA ASP A 38 10.88 18.53 -12.58
C ASP A 38 12.17 18.50 -11.76
N ASP A 39 12.13 19.15 -10.59
CA ASP A 39 13.22 19.13 -9.62
C ASP A 39 13.21 17.80 -8.84
N ILE A 40 14.02 16.85 -9.30
CA ILE A 40 14.13 15.50 -8.70
C ILE A 40 14.79 15.55 -7.32
N THR A 41 15.49 16.61 -6.94
CA THR A 41 16.06 16.73 -5.58
C THR A 41 15.00 16.78 -4.49
N LYS A 42 13.76 17.13 -4.84
CA LYS A 42 12.59 17.11 -3.94
C LYS A 42 12.00 15.73 -3.73
N LEU A 43 12.47 14.68 -4.44
CA LEU A 43 12.04 13.31 -4.19
C LEU A 43 12.53 12.86 -2.82
N VAL A 44 11.60 12.32 -2.03
CA VAL A 44 11.83 11.78 -0.69
C VAL A 44 11.20 10.40 -0.55
N LEU A 45 11.59 9.66 0.49
CA LEU A 45 11.11 8.30 0.73
C LEU A 45 10.22 8.16 1.97
N GLU A 46 10.14 9.20 2.78
CA GLU A 46 9.34 9.24 4.01
C GLU A 46 8.41 10.49 4.02
N PRO A 47 7.25 10.40 4.67
CA PRO A 47 6.66 9.22 5.33
C PRO A 47 6.24 8.14 4.33
N ARG A 48 5.97 6.92 4.82
CA ARG A 48 5.48 5.83 3.95
C ARG A 48 4.07 6.12 3.43
N TYR A 49 3.88 5.90 2.14
CA TYR A 49 2.62 6.08 1.44
C TYR A 49 2.25 4.82 0.63
N PRO A 50 0.96 4.49 0.43
CA PRO A 50 0.55 3.35 -0.38
C PRO A 50 0.69 3.65 -1.88
N MET A 51 1.91 3.54 -2.40
CA MET A 51 2.23 3.92 -3.78
C MET A 51 1.49 3.07 -4.81
N ALA A 52 1.17 1.82 -4.49
CA ALA A 52 0.39 0.95 -5.37
C ALA A 52 -1.02 1.52 -5.66
N GLN A 53 -1.69 2.08 -4.65
CA GLN A 53 -3.01 2.71 -4.85
C GLN A 53 -2.93 3.96 -5.71
N VAL A 54 -1.94 4.81 -5.45
CA VAL A 54 -1.70 6.02 -6.25
C VAL A 54 -1.47 5.65 -7.72
N THR A 55 -0.62 4.66 -7.96
CA THR A 55 -0.30 4.17 -9.30
C THR A 55 -1.53 3.60 -10.01
N SER A 56 -2.35 2.80 -9.31
CA SER A 56 -3.57 2.24 -9.86
C SER A 56 -4.55 3.32 -10.31
N GLN A 57 -4.76 4.35 -9.49
CA GLN A 57 -5.64 5.47 -9.84
C GLN A 57 -5.12 6.24 -11.07
N LEU A 58 -3.81 6.40 -11.17
CA LEU A 58 -3.18 7.07 -12.30
C LEU A 58 -3.37 6.26 -13.59
N GLN A 59 -3.08 4.96 -13.58
CA GLN A 59 -3.26 4.09 -14.74
C GLN A 59 -4.73 3.94 -15.16
N LYS A 60 -5.69 3.96 -14.23
CA LYS A 60 -7.12 3.97 -14.55
C LYS A 60 -7.50 5.20 -15.38
N ARG A 61 -6.92 6.35 -15.06
CA ARG A 61 -7.21 7.62 -15.71
C ARG A 61 -6.48 7.78 -17.05
N PHE A 62 -5.25 7.26 -17.15
CA PHE A 62 -4.35 7.40 -18.28
C PHE A 62 -3.88 6.03 -18.75
N ARG A 63 -4.77 5.26 -19.39
CA ARG A 63 -4.54 3.85 -19.73
C ARG A 63 -3.44 3.61 -20.76
N GLU A 64 -3.19 4.58 -21.63
CA GLU A 64 -2.18 4.47 -22.69
C GLU A 64 -0.80 4.96 -22.23
N ALA A 65 -0.74 5.68 -21.13
CA ALA A 65 0.50 6.24 -20.60
C ALA A 65 1.38 5.15 -19.96
N ASP A 66 2.68 5.35 -20.09
CA ASP A 66 3.73 4.48 -19.56
C ASP A 66 4.36 5.12 -18.33
N PHE A 67 4.13 4.56 -17.17
CA PHE A 67 4.56 5.14 -15.91
C PHE A 67 5.69 4.36 -15.24
N GLY A 68 6.47 5.07 -14.41
CA GLY A 68 7.32 4.48 -13.39
C GLY A 68 6.71 4.64 -11.99
N VAL A 69 7.16 3.83 -11.03
CA VAL A 69 6.83 4.00 -9.61
C VAL A 69 8.01 3.64 -8.72
N VAL A 70 8.27 4.48 -7.73
CA VAL A 70 9.21 4.18 -6.64
C VAL A 70 8.44 3.39 -5.58
N ALA A 71 8.77 2.10 -5.41
CA ALA A 71 7.97 1.15 -4.66
C ALA A 71 8.83 0.32 -3.68
N ARG A 72 8.35 0.15 -2.45
CA ARG A 72 8.93 -0.77 -1.45
C ARG A 72 8.39 -2.18 -1.62
N GLY A 73 8.94 -3.16 -0.91
CA GLY A 73 8.49 -4.54 -0.94
C GLY A 73 6.98 -4.71 -0.67
N CYS A 74 6.41 -3.92 0.25
CA CYS A 74 4.96 -3.92 0.49
C CYS A 74 4.15 -3.37 -0.69
N ASP A 75 4.63 -2.32 -1.36
CA ASP A 75 3.99 -1.78 -2.57
C ASP A 75 4.08 -2.76 -3.73
N THR A 76 5.25 -3.41 -3.92
CA THR A 76 5.40 -4.39 -5.01
C THR A 76 4.47 -5.57 -4.84
N ARG A 77 4.32 -6.12 -3.62
CA ARG A 77 3.32 -7.16 -3.33
C ARG A 77 1.89 -6.69 -3.64
N ALA A 78 1.57 -5.43 -3.28
CA ALA A 78 0.27 -4.84 -3.61
C ALA A 78 0.06 -4.71 -5.12
N LEU A 79 1.06 -4.25 -5.88
CA LEU A 79 1.00 -4.15 -7.34
C LEU A 79 0.76 -5.52 -7.99
N PHE A 80 1.43 -6.59 -7.55
CA PHE A 80 1.17 -7.95 -8.01
C PHE A 80 -0.27 -8.39 -7.75
N GLU A 81 -0.82 -8.13 -6.56
CA GLU A 81 -2.21 -8.46 -6.25
C GLU A 81 -3.20 -7.64 -7.07
N MET A 82 -2.90 -6.39 -7.35
CA MET A 82 -3.73 -5.52 -8.19
C MET A 82 -3.69 -5.94 -9.66
N THR A 83 -2.56 -6.44 -10.17
CA THR A 83 -2.44 -6.99 -11.52
C THR A 83 -3.37 -8.18 -11.72
N LYS A 84 -3.45 -9.11 -10.77
CA LYS A 84 -4.37 -10.26 -10.81
C LYS A 84 -5.84 -9.85 -10.94
N ARG A 85 -6.18 -8.60 -10.62
CA ARG A 85 -7.53 -8.04 -10.64
C ARG A 85 -7.71 -6.97 -11.72
N LEU A 86 -6.78 -6.88 -12.66
CA LEU A 86 -6.80 -5.92 -13.78
C LEU A 86 -6.88 -4.45 -13.31
N GLN A 87 -6.29 -4.16 -12.13
CA GLN A 87 -6.19 -2.81 -11.58
C GLN A 87 -4.87 -2.13 -11.98
N ILE A 88 -3.88 -2.93 -12.37
CA ILE A 88 -2.56 -2.51 -12.83
C ILE A 88 -2.26 -3.20 -14.15
N TYR A 89 -1.66 -2.47 -15.08
CA TYR A 89 -1.18 -2.95 -16.37
C TYR A 89 0.35 -3.04 -16.31
N PRO A 90 0.92 -4.25 -16.11
CA PRO A 90 2.36 -4.41 -15.87
C PRO A 90 3.23 -3.97 -17.05
N ASP A 91 2.74 -4.14 -18.28
CA ASP A 91 3.47 -3.72 -19.50
C ASP A 91 3.60 -2.19 -19.62
N LYS A 92 2.77 -1.46 -18.88
CA LYS A 92 2.73 0.01 -18.81
C LYS A 92 3.27 0.55 -17.48
N LEU A 93 4.03 -0.25 -16.75
CA LEU A 93 4.58 0.16 -15.47
C LEU A 93 6.02 -0.31 -15.28
N PHE A 94 6.93 0.63 -15.07
CA PHE A 94 8.30 0.36 -14.64
C PHE A 94 8.39 0.46 -13.11
N ILE A 95 8.90 -0.57 -12.42
CA ILE A 95 9.07 -0.53 -10.96
C ILE A 95 10.52 -0.20 -10.61
N ILE A 96 10.70 0.92 -9.89
CA ILE A 96 11.92 1.21 -9.15
C ILE A 96 11.74 0.68 -7.74
N GLY A 97 12.15 -0.57 -7.53
CA GLY A 97 12.06 -1.24 -6.25
C GLY A 97 13.12 -0.75 -5.27
N ILE A 98 12.73 -0.39 -4.06
CA ILE A 98 13.64 0.05 -3.02
C ILE A 98 13.59 -0.85 -1.79
N SER A 99 14.74 -1.36 -1.36
CA SER A 99 14.85 -2.11 -0.11
C SER A 99 14.63 -1.20 1.10
N CYS A 100 13.91 -1.69 2.11
CA CYS A 100 13.82 -1.02 3.40
C CYS A 100 15.15 -1.18 4.15
N THR A 101 15.40 -0.31 5.13
CA THR A 101 16.47 -0.53 6.12
C THR A 101 16.01 -1.56 7.16
N ALA A 102 16.95 -2.16 7.88
CA ALA A 102 16.64 -3.07 8.98
C ALA A 102 15.75 -2.41 10.04
N GLU A 103 16.04 -1.15 10.38
CA GLU A 103 15.23 -0.36 11.32
C GLU A 103 13.76 -0.18 10.80
N GLN A 104 13.60 0.12 9.52
CA GLN A 104 12.28 0.23 8.91
C GLN A 104 11.53 -1.10 8.91
N ALA A 105 12.23 -2.22 8.71
CA ALA A 105 11.65 -3.55 8.77
C ALA A 105 11.18 -3.88 10.19
N GLU A 106 11.96 -3.56 11.21
CA GLU A 106 11.60 -3.76 12.61
C GLU A 106 10.38 -2.93 13.04
N ILE A 107 10.35 -1.64 12.70
CA ILE A 107 9.20 -0.77 12.98
C ILE A 107 7.91 -1.30 12.36
N CYS A 108 8.01 -1.91 11.18
CA CYS A 108 6.87 -2.50 10.47
C CYS A 108 6.55 -3.94 10.84
N TYR A 109 7.43 -4.59 11.62
CA TYR A 109 7.40 -6.05 11.78
C TYR A 109 7.35 -6.78 10.43
N CYS A 110 8.10 -6.28 9.45
CA CYS A 110 8.02 -6.72 8.06
C CYS A 110 8.86 -7.97 7.84
N ALA A 111 8.24 -9.07 7.44
CA ALA A 111 8.95 -10.30 7.11
C ALA A 111 9.72 -10.21 5.78
N ASP A 112 9.25 -9.40 4.84
CA ASP A 112 9.83 -9.29 3.49
C ASP A 112 10.12 -7.81 3.15
N PRO A 113 11.21 -7.22 3.68
CA PRO A 113 11.53 -5.80 3.50
C PRO A 113 12.13 -5.46 2.13
N VAL A 114 12.48 -6.47 1.34
CA VAL A 114 13.07 -6.32 0.00
C VAL A 114 11.99 -6.52 -1.07
N PRO A 115 11.99 -5.70 -2.14
CA PRO A 115 11.10 -5.92 -3.27
C PRO A 115 11.41 -7.27 -3.96
N ASN A 116 10.41 -8.12 -4.08
CA ASN A 116 10.48 -9.32 -4.92
C ASN A 116 9.74 -9.03 -6.23
N ILE A 117 10.48 -8.68 -7.28
CA ILE A 117 9.96 -8.25 -8.58
C ILE A 117 10.66 -8.94 -9.76
N GLU A 118 11.23 -10.11 -9.52
CA GLU A 118 11.92 -10.91 -10.57
C GLU A 118 10.97 -11.23 -11.74
N ASP A 119 9.70 -11.49 -11.44
CA ASP A 119 8.66 -11.78 -12.44
C ASP A 119 8.00 -10.52 -13.03
N TRP A 120 8.45 -9.31 -12.66
CA TRP A 120 7.89 -8.09 -13.22
C TRP A 120 8.59 -7.72 -14.54
N PRO A 121 7.84 -7.38 -15.61
CA PRO A 121 8.42 -7.21 -16.95
C PRO A 121 9.50 -6.14 -17.05
N ARG A 122 9.35 -5.07 -16.26
CA ARG A 122 10.20 -3.87 -16.36
C ARG A 122 10.49 -3.34 -14.95
N SER A 123 11.65 -3.64 -14.42
CA SER A 123 11.97 -3.28 -13.04
C SER A 123 13.46 -3.18 -12.78
N GLU A 124 13.82 -2.43 -11.75
CA GLU A 124 15.14 -2.33 -11.18
C GLU A 124 15.03 -2.24 -9.65
N VAL A 125 15.90 -2.97 -8.92
CA VAL A 125 15.93 -2.95 -7.45
C VAL A 125 17.16 -2.23 -6.97
N LEU A 126 16.97 -1.28 -6.07
CA LEU A 126 18.01 -0.49 -5.43
C LEU A 126 18.04 -0.74 -3.90
N GLY A 127 19.24 -0.66 -3.35
CA GLY A 127 19.51 -0.88 -1.93
C GLY A 127 19.87 -2.32 -1.61
N ASP A 128 20.60 -2.48 -0.50
CA ASP A 128 21.07 -3.79 -0.06
C ASP A 128 19.92 -4.64 0.51
N PRO A 129 19.94 -5.96 0.30
CA PRO A 129 18.97 -6.85 0.92
C PRO A 129 19.17 -6.86 2.45
N VAL A 130 18.09 -6.78 3.19
CA VAL A 130 18.08 -6.88 4.64
C VAL A 130 17.19 -8.03 5.10
N PRO A 131 17.47 -8.65 6.26
CA PRO A 131 16.62 -9.71 6.79
C PRO A 131 15.25 -9.18 7.19
N GLY A 132 14.24 -10.05 7.15
CA GLY A 132 12.93 -9.75 7.69
C GLY A 132 12.94 -9.61 9.21
N ALA A 133 12.04 -8.78 9.73
CA ALA A 133 11.85 -8.60 11.15
C ALA A 133 11.09 -9.77 11.79
N GLN A 134 11.18 -9.88 13.11
CA GLN A 134 10.35 -10.82 13.87
C GLN A 134 8.87 -10.39 13.84
N PRO A 135 7.93 -11.33 13.90
CA PRO A 135 6.52 -11.02 13.97
C PRO A 135 6.18 -10.12 15.16
N ASN A 136 5.14 -9.30 15.01
CA ASN A 136 4.67 -8.41 16.08
C ASN A 136 4.32 -9.24 17.34
N PRO A 137 4.90 -8.93 18.51
CA PRO A 137 4.60 -9.64 19.76
C PRO A 137 3.12 -9.71 20.12
N LEU A 138 2.33 -8.71 19.74
CA LEU A 138 0.87 -8.69 19.95
C LEU A 138 0.15 -9.86 19.27
N VAL A 139 0.70 -10.44 18.19
CA VAL A 139 0.15 -11.62 17.53
C VAL A 139 0.19 -12.80 18.50
N PHE A 140 1.33 -13.06 19.12
CA PHE A 140 1.50 -14.16 20.07
C PHE A 140 0.68 -13.94 21.34
N GLU A 141 0.62 -12.72 21.86
CA GLU A 141 -0.24 -12.39 23.00
C GLU A 141 -1.70 -12.69 22.68
N HIS A 142 -2.16 -12.29 21.49
CA HIS A 142 -3.54 -12.51 21.06
C HIS A 142 -3.88 -13.98 20.84
N GLU A 143 -2.95 -14.80 20.34
CA GLU A 143 -3.11 -16.24 20.17
C GLU A 143 -3.30 -16.98 21.50
N ASN A 144 -2.74 -16.47 22.57
CA ASN A 144 -2.84 -17.05 23.90
C ASN A 144 -4.11 -16.63 24.69
N LEU A 145 -4.89 -15.67 24.18
CA LEU A 145 -6.14 -15.25 24.80
C LEU A 145 -7.22 -16.33 24.64
N SER A 146 -8.08 -16.46 25.65
CA SER A 146 -9.34 -17.21 25.54
C SER A 146 -10.27 -16.57 24.51
N TRP A 147 -11.31 -17.30 24.08
CA TRP A 147 -12.28 -16.78 23.14
C TRP A 147 -12.96 -15.49 23.63
N ASP A 148 -13.38 -15.45 24.91
CA ASP A 148 -14.04 -14.28 25.48
C ASP A 148 -13.12 -13.07 25.59
N GLU A 149 -11.84 -13.28 25.90
CA GLU A 149 -10.84 -12.21 25.96
C GLU A 149 -10.56 -11.67 24.55
N ARG A 150 -10.42 -12.53 23.53
CA ARG A 150 -10.27 -12.08 22.13
C ARG A 150 -11.49 -11.28 21.68
N TRP A 151 -12.69 -11.74 22.01
CA TRP A 151 -13.91 -11.02 21.67
C TRP A 151 -13.96 -9.63 22.30
N LYS A 152 -13.66 -9.51 23.59
CA LYS A 152 -13.57 -8.23 24.31
C LYS A 152 -12.50 -7.31 23.70
N PHE A 153 -11.33 -7.85 23.36
CA PHE A 153 -10.27 -7.10 22.69
C PHE A 153 -10.78 -6.50 21.38
N TRP A 154 -11.39 -7.28 20.51
CA TRP A 154 -11.89 -6.79 19.23
C TRP A 154 -13.03 -5.79 19.38
N GLN A 155 -13.95 -5.99 20.31
CA GLN A 155 -14.98 -4.99 20.62
C GLN A 155 -14.37 -3.63 20.99
N GLN A 156 -13.33 -3.63 21.84
CA GLN A 156 -12.61 -2.43 22.21
C GLN A 156 -11.88 -1.75 21.03
N GLN A 157 -11.46 -2.50 20.03
CA GLN A 157 -10.91 -1.91 18.81
C GLN A 157 -12.01 -1.35 17.91
N PHE A 158 -13.10 -2.06 17.74
CA PHE A 158 -14.18 -1.66 16.84
C PHE A 158 -14.90 -0.37 17.28
N VAL A 159 -15.06 -0.14 18.59
CA VAL A 159 -15.67 1.10 19.09
C VAL A 159 -14.84 2.37 18.76
N LYS A 160 -13.56 2.21 18.39
CA LYS A 160 -12.72 3.32 17.93
C LYS A 160 -13.01 3.73 16.49
N CYS A 161 -13.81 2.96 15.77
CA CYS A 161 -14.08 3.18 14.35
C CYS A 161 -14.97 4.40 14.14
N ILE A 162 -14.49 5.36 13.38
CA ILE A 162 -15.23 6.55 12.96
C ILE A 162 -15.78 6.44 11.53
N LYS A 163 -15.75 5.24 10.94
CA LYS A 163 -16.16 4.97 9.55
C LYS A 163 -15.52 5.91 8.52
N CYS A 164 -14.23 6.22 8.67
CA CYS A 164 -13.49 7.08 7.72
C CYS A 164 -13.12 6.37 6.40
N TYR A 165 -13.40 5.07 6.28
CA TYR A 165 -13.07 4.22 5.12
C TYR A 165 -11.58 4.11 4.78
N GLY A 166 -10.67 4.66 5.57
CA GLY A 166 -9.23 4.58 5.35
C GLY A 166 -8.70 3.14 5.17
N CYS A 167 -9.26 2.17 5.93
CA CYS A 167 -8.92 0.76 5.78
C CYS A 167 -9.30 0.20 4.40
N ARG A 168 -10.39 0.69 3.80
CA ARG A 168 -10.80 0.35 2.44
C ARG A 168 -9.89 1.02 1.41
N ASP A 169 -9.66 2.31 1.57
CA ASP A 169 -8.98 3.12 0.57
C ASP A 169 -7.49 2.80 0.45
N ILE A 170 -6.87 2.28 1.53
CA ILE A 170 -5.49 1.81 1.50
C ILE A 170 -5.35 0.36 1.00
N CYS A 171 -6.43 -0.41 1.01
CA CYS A 171 -6.37 -1.84 0.72
C CYS A 171 -6.20 -2.11 -0.78
N PRO A 172 -5.14 -2.85 -1.22
CA PRO A 172 -4.87 -3.13 -2.63
C PRO A 172 -5.91 -4.03 -3.30
N VAL A 173 -6.80 -4.65 -2.53
CA VAL A 173 -7.88 -5.50 -3.07
C VAL A 173 -9.26 -4.83 -3.04
N CYS A 174 -9.35 -3.58 -2.60
CA CYS A 174 -10.57 -2.78 -2.67
C CYS A 174 -10.61 -2.00 -3.98
N PHE A 175 -11.38 -2.49 -4.96
CA PHE A 175 -11.48 -1.94 -6.30
C PHE A 175 -12.93 -1.78 -6.78
N CYS A 176 -13.92 -1.98 -5.90
CA CYS A 176 -15.33 -1.84 -6.24
C CYS A 176 -15.67 -0.37 -6.53
N GLU A 177 -16.44 -0.13 -7.61
CA GLU A 177 -16.95 1.21 -7.94
C GLU A 177 -18.02 1.67 -6.95
N ALA A 178 -18.87 0.73 -6.48
CA ALA A 178 -19.83 0.94 -5.41
C ALA A 178 -19.50 -0.02 -4.27
N CYS A 179 -19.37 0.50 -3.06
CA CYS A 179 -18.99 -0.27 -1.89
C CYS A 179 -20.22 -0.65 -1.06
N ALA A 180 -20.41 -1.94 -0.78
CA ALA A 180 -21.48 -2.42 0.10
C ALA A 180 -21.44 -1.79 1.51
N LEU A 181 -20.28 -1.33 1.96
CA LEU A 181 -20.14 -0.63 3.25
C LEU A 181 -20.70 0.80 3.24
N GLU A 182 -21.02 1.36 2.08
CA GLU A 182 -21.68 2.67 1.91
C GLU A 182 -23.18 2.50 1.66
N ASP A 183 -23.67 1.28 1.47
CA ASP A 183 -25.10 1.02 1.24
C ASP A 183 -25.85 1.06 2.58
N PRO A 184 -26.89 1.92 2.71
CA PRO A 184 -27.70 2.03 3.93
C PRO A 184 -28.40 0.72 4.34
N MET A 185 -28.56 -0.23 3.42
CA MET A 185 -29.13 -1.54 3.72
C MET A 185 -28.20 -2.36 4.64
N TRP A 186 -26.88 -2.19 4.51
CA TRP A 186 -25.88 -2.97 5.24
C TRP A 186 -25.24 -2.20 6.39
N VAL A 187 -25.14 -0.88 6.24
CA VAL A 187 -24.48 -0.01 7.20
C VAL A 187 -25.33 1.22 7.45
N GLU A 188 -25.88 1.31 8.65
CA GLU A 188 -26.73 2.45 9.02
C GLU A 188 -25.94 3.77 8.95
N PRO A 189 -26.42 4.76 8.18
CA PRO A 189 -25.77 6.07 8.09
C PRO A 189 -25.74 6.81 9.43
N GLY A 190 -24.65 7.53 9.68
CA GLY A 190 -24.54 8.42 10.83
C GLY A 190 -24.13 7.79 12.15
N LEU A 191 -24.14 6.45 12.29
CA LEU A 191 -23.63 5.79 13.48
C LEU A 191 -22.10 5.66 13.42
N LEU A 192 -21.43 6.21 14.44
CA LEU A 192 -19.96 6.16 14.52
C LEU A 192 -19.45 4.78 14.95
N ALA A 193 -20.05 4.22 16.00
CA ALA A 193 -19.70 2.90 16.51
C ALA A 193 -20.99 2.06 16.59
N PRO A 194 -21.21 1.11 15.67
CA PRO A 194 -22.35 0.22 15.75
C PRO A 194 -22.20 -0.72 16.94
N ASP A 195 -23.31 -1.03 17.62
CA ASP A 195 -23.36 -1.99 18.73
C ASP A 195 -22.86 -3.38 18.30
N PHE A 196 -23.13 -3.75 17.07
CA PHE A 196 -22.64 -4.96 16.44
C PHE A 196 -21.58 -4.62 15.37
N PRO A 197 -20.46 -5.34 15.29
CA PRO A 197 -19.37 -5.03 14.40
C PRO A 197 -19.63 -5.43 12.93
N THR A 198 -20.86 -5.26 12.43
CA THR A 198 -21.27 -5.66 11.06
C THR A 198 -20.38 -5.04 10.01
N PHE A 199 -20.06 -3.76 10.13
CA PHE A 199 -19.15 -3.06 9.25
C PHE A 199 -17.79 -3.76 9.15
N HIS A 200 -17.21 -4.12 10.30
CA HIS A 200 -15.89 -4.75 10.34
C HIS A 200 -15.95 -6.20 9.88
N LEU A 201 -17.04 -6.93 10.17
CA LEU A 201 -17.24 -8.30 9.69
C LEU A 201 -17.38 -8.35 8.17
N ILE A 202 -18.12 -7.43 7.55
CA ILE A 202 -18.23 -7.33 6.09
C ILE A 202 -16.87 -7.04 5.48
N GLN A 203 -16.10 -6.10 6.06
CA GLN A 203 -14.76 -5.79 5.60
C GLN A 203 -13.85 -7.03 5.72
N ALA A 204 -13.86 -7.71 6.87
CA ALA A 204 -13.06 -8.92 7.08
C ALA A 204 -13.45 -10.05 6.11
N MET A 205 -14.74 -10.25 5.84
CA MET A 205 -15.22 -11.22 4.85
C MET A 205 -14.70 -10.91 3.44
N HIS A 206 -14.71 -9.65 3.03
CA HIS A 206 -14.14 -9.24 1.73
C HIS A 206 -12.64 -9.52 1.67
N MET A 207 -11.92 -9.26 2.75
CA MET A 207 -10.49 -9.52 2.82
C MET A 207 -10.16 -11.01 2.77
N THR A 208 -10.88 -11.84 3.52
CA THR A 208 -10.67 -13.30 3.55
C THR A 208 -11.01 -13.98 2.22
N THR A 209 -12.09 -13.58 1.57
CA THR A 209 -12.50 -14.15 0.29
C THR A 209 -11.58 -13.75 -0.86
N ARG A 210 -10.94 -12.61 -0.78
CA ARG A 210 -9.99 -12.12 -1.79
C ARG A 210 -8.56 -12.59 -1.59
N ARG A 211 -8.30 -13.37 -0.52
CA ARG A 211 -7.00 -13.96 -0.17
C ARG A 211 -5.87 -12.95 -0.32
N ILE A 212 -5.87 -11.96 0.55
CA ILE A 212 -4.74 -11.04 0.61
C ILE A 212 -3.57 -11.80 1.17
N ALA A 213 -2.56 -12.02 0.36
CA ALA A 213 -1.25 -12.44 0.80
C ALA A 213 -0.49 -11.24 1.39
N CYS A 214 -1.10 -10.49 2.31
CA CYS A 214 -0.36 -9.67 3.24
C CYS A 214 0.22 -10.60 4.28
N ARG A 215 1.37 -11.16 4.01
CA ARG A 215 2.24 -11.67 5.05
C ARG A 215 2.82 -10.44 5.76
N GLN A 216 2.15 -9.99 6.79
CA GLN A 216 2.74 -9.18 7.85
C GLN A 216 3.01 -10.09 9.02
#